data_fde596b290ec1225c4a86802f2061645
#
_entry.id   fde596b290ec1225c4a86802f2061645
#
_cell.length_a   1.000
_cell.length_b   1.000
_cell.length_c   1.000
_cell.angle_alpha   90.00
_cell.angle_beta   90.00
_cell.angle_gamma   90.00
#
_symmetry.space_group_name_H-M   'P 1'
#
loop_
_entity.id
_entity.type
_entity.pdbx_description
1 polymer ?
#
loop_
_entity_poly.entity_id
_entity_poly.type
_entity_poly.pdbx_seq_one_letter_code
_entity_poly.pdbx_strand_id
1 'polypeptide(L)'
;MSDAQITQSSQYTINPRGITLVTKLGEINLAGMFQELTIFDSIFNPCMSGTVLIQDAVGLSNKLSFDGSETLLIDIGKTENVAVIKKSFRIFKQSSRTSVSSGSEMYLLHFVSDEFILSQQSSISKAYNNSYSEIVKDILKNYLLLPDDKIFFVEQTKGIRKIILPNQTPFWCLDFCSKRAVDFDLSPTFLFFENKLGYNFNTISRMISSFPTHFINYQPKNLGLENNERDELLGAKYVEVITQFDLNKNIKSGVYAGKFIGIDITSRKVYERNVSFAEMYATAKHANKTPNIGVFKNKANIDNTQMFNSRRVWLQLVFLVLRANILKKMILLL
;
A
#
# COMPACT_ATOMS: atom_id res chain seq x y z
N MET A 1 -27.60 -22.03 -42.41
CA MET A 1 -26.21 -21.71 -41.98
C MET A 1 -26.32 -20.49 -41.12
N SER A 2 -26.38 -20.67 -39.84
CA SER A 2 -26.49 -19.57 -38.88
C SER A 2 -25.07 -19.25 -38.37
N ASP A 3 -24.63 -18.04 -38.68
CA ASP A 3 -23.39 -17.51 -38.13
C ASP A 3 -23.49 -17.43 -36.62
N ALA A 4 -22.73 -18.26 -35.95
CA ALA A 4 -22.50 -18.14 -34.51
C ALA A 4 -21.70 -16.87 -34.28
N GLN A 5 -22.38 -15.80 -33.85
CA GLN A 5 -21.73 -14.64 -33.27
C GLN A 5 -21.02 -15.10 -32.00
N ILE A 6 -19.70 -15.12 -32.07
CA ILE A 6 -18.84 -15.23 -30.91
C ILE A 6 -19.02 -13.93 -30.14
N THR A 7 -19.79 -13.96 -29.07
CA THR A 7 -19.88 -12.89 -28.09
C THR A 7 -18.52 -12.75 -27.43
N GLN A 8 -17.75 -11.77 -27.91
CA GLN A 8 -16.53 -11.34 -27.21
C GLN A 8 -16.95 -10.79 -25.84
N SER A 9 -16.60 -11.50 -24.79
CA SER A 9 -16.69 -10.98 -23.44
C SER A 9 -15.92 -9.67 -23.38
N SER A 10 -16.49 -8.64 -22.75
CA SER A 10 -15.88 -7.33 -22.56
C SER A 10 -14.68 -7.42 -21.59
N GLN A 11 -13.64 -8.08 -22.01
CA GLN A 11 -12.35 -8.08 -21.34
C GLN A 11 -11.66 -6.76 -21.59
N TYR A 12 -10.89 -6.28 -20.61
CA TYR A 12 -9.99 -5.15 -20.83
C TYR A 12 -9.08 -5.48 -22.02
N THR A 13 -9.20 -4.73 -23.07
CA THR A 13 -8.37 -4.93 -24.27
C THR A 13 -7.01 -4.32 -23.99
N ILE A 14 -5.97 -5.11 -24.09
CA ILE A 14 -4.61 -4.60 -24.12
C ILE A 14 -4.44 -4.00 -25.51
N ASN A 15 -4.10 -2.71 -25.57
CA ASN A 15 -3.80 -2.05 -26.84
C ASN A 15 -2.74 -2.85 -27.61
N PRO A 16 -2.68 -2.79 -28.96
CA PRO A 16 -1.67 -3.49 -29.75
C PRO A 16 -0.22 -3.19 -29.34
N ARG A 17 0.01 -2.05 -28.64
CA ARG A 17 1.29 -1.67 -28.02
C ARG A 17 1.23 -1.72 -26.49
N GLY A 18 0.28 -2.43 -25.92
CA GLY A 18 -0.04 -2.35 -24.51
C GLY A 18 1.05 -2.81 -23.55
N ILE A 19 1.96 -3.67 -23.99
CA ILE A 19 3.13 -4.08 -23.20
C ILE A 19 4.34 -3.95 -24.09
N THR A 20 5.17 -2.94 -23.83
CA THR A 20 6.37 -2.65 -24.61
C THR A 20 7.60 -2.68 -23.70
N LEU A 21 8.59 -3.44 -24.12
CA LEU A 21 9.90 -3.49 -23.47
C LEU A 21 10.84 -2.50 -24.17
N VAL A 22 11.29 -1.50 -23.45
CA VAL A 22 12.30 -0.55 -23.91
C VAL A 22 13.66 -1.02 -23.46
N THR A 23 14.55 -1.24 -24.39
CA THR A 23 15.91 -1.73 -24.19
C THR A 23 16.92 -0.80 -24.85
N LYS A 24 18.21 -1.03 -24.62
CA LYS A 24 19.30 -0.32 -25.31
C LYS A 24 19.28 -0.53 -26.83
N LEU A 25 18.69 -1.62 -27.29
CA LEU A 25 18.59 -1.97 -28.73
C LEU A 25 17.32 -1.42 -29.40
N GLY A 26 16.42 -0.81 -28.63
CA GLY A 26 15.15 -0.26 -29.11
C GLY A 26 13.94 -0.78 -28.35
N GLU A 27 12.76 -0.47 -28.87
CA GLU A 27 11.47 -0.86 -28.31
C GLU A 27 11.02 -2.21 -28.89
N ILE A 28 10.58 -3.11 -28.04
CA ILE A 28 10.11 -4.44 -28.40
C ILE A 28 8.69 -4.60 -27.90
N ASN A 29 7.76 -4.84 -28.82
CA ASN A 29 6.38 -5.12 -28.45
C ASN A 29 6.24 -6.57 -27.93
N LEU A 30 5.78 -6.72 -26.70
CA LEU A 30 5.56 -8.03 -26.06
C LEU A 30 4.13 -8.56 -26.20
N ALA A 31 3.23 -7.84 -26.91
CA ALA A 31 1.81 -8.20 -26.97
C ALA A 31 1.54 -9.61 -27.52
N GLY A 32 2.40 -10.11 -28.42
CA GLY A 32 2.30 -11.49 -28.95
C GLY A 32 3.06 -12.56 -28.16
N MET A 33 3.80 -12.17 -27.13
CA MET A 33 4.71 -13.05 -26.38
C MET A 33 4.33 -13.19 -24.90
N PHE A 34 3.60 -12.23 -24.32
CA PHE A 34 3.18 -12.35 -22.92
C PHE A 34 2.01 -13.33 -22.78
N GLN A 35 2.04 -14.12 -21.72
CA GLN A 35 0.99 -15.08 -21.39
C GLN A 35 0.16 -14.61 -20.21
N GLU A 36 0.80 -14.01 -19.23
CA GLU A 36 0.16 -13.52 -18.00
C GLU A 36 0.85 -12.22 -17.54
N LEU A 37 0.05 -11.28 -17.09
CA LEU A 37 0.52 -10.04 -16.45
C LEU A 37 -0.18 -9.89 -15.10
N THR A 38 0.60 -9.85 -14.03
CA THR A 38 0.09 -9.61 -12.68
C THR A 38 0.70 -8.33 -12.13
N ILE A 39 -0.15 -7.40 -11.70
CA ILE A 39 0.25 -6.14 -11.06
C ILE A 39 -0.20 -6.17 -9.60
N PHE A 40 0.73 -5.91 -8.69
CA PHE A 40 0.48 -5.83 -7.25
C PHE A 40 0.37 -4.37 -6.82
N ASP A 41 -0.81 -3.99 -6.37
CA ASP A 41 -1.13 -2.70 -5.77
C ASP A 41 -1.55 -2.90 -4.32
N SER A 42 -0.89 -2.23 -3.39
CA SER A 42 -1.17 -2.36 -1.96
C SER A 42 -0.92 -1.05 -1.23
N ILE A 43 -1.86 -0.67 -0.37
CA ILE A 43 -1.70 0.51 0.51
C ILE A 43 -0.58 0.37 1.54
N PHE A 44 -0.05 -0.84 1.74
CA PHE A 44 1.04 -1.12 2.67
C PHE A 44 2.42 -1.17 2.00
N ASN A 45 2.47 -1.15 0.66
CA ASN A 45 3.71 -1.14 -0.08
C ASN A 45 3.99 0.26 -0.64
N PRO A 46 5.24 0.74 -0.55
CA PRO A 46 5.59 2.09 -0.98
C PRO A 46 5.52 2.27 -2.50
N CYS A 47 5.56 1.20 -3.28
CA CYS A 47 5.53 1.24 -4.75
C CYS A 47 4.79 0.05 -5.32
N MET A 48 4.32 0.20 -6.56
CA MET A 48 3.72 -0.88 -7.33
C MET A 48 4.80 -1.81 -7.86
N SER A 49 4.44 -3.10 -7.96
CA SER A 49 5.30 -4.13 -8.53
C SER A 49 4.46 -5.13 -9.31
N GLY A 50 5.11 -6.04 -10.02
CA GLY A 50 4.38 -7.08 -10.71
C GLY A 50 5.29 -8.08 -11.39
N THR A 51 4.64 -8.98 -12.11
CA THR A 51 5.29 -10.03 -12.89
C THR A 51 4.64 -10.14 -14.26
N VAL A 52 5.44 -10.44 -15.27
CA VAL A 52 4.96 -10.78 -16.60
C VAL A 52 5.59 -12.10 -17.05
N LEU A 53 4.74 -13.04 -17.41
CA LEU A 53 5.15 -14.33 -17.95
C LEU A 53 5.29 -14.19 -19.48
N ILE A 54 6.48 -14.46 -19.99
CA ILE A 54 6.81 -14.36 -21.40
C ILE A 54 7.04 -15.78 -21.97
N GLN A 55 6.41 -16.04 -23.10
CA GLN A 55 6.75 -17.18 -23.97
C GLN A 55 7.56 -16.67 -25.15
N ASP A 56 8.83 -16.98 -25.15
CA ASP A 56 9.81 -16.48 -26.10
C ASP A 56 10.12 -17.54 -27.17
N ALA A 57 9.53 -17.37 -28.35
CA ALA A 57 9.82 -18.21 -29.52
C ALA A 57 10.86 -17.56 -30.48
N VAL A 58 11.32 -16.34 -30.16
CA VAL A 58 12.25 -15.57 -31.02
C VAL A 58 13.68 -15.58 -30.48
N GLY A 59 13.87 -16.12 -29.28
CA GLY A 59 15.15 -16.12 -28.58
C GLY A 59 15.53 -14.73 -28.05
N LEU A 60 14.56 -13.95 -27.61
CA LEU A 60 14.73 -12.62 -27.03
C LEU A 60 15.68 -12.66 -25.83
N SER A 61 15.49 -13.63 -24.95
CA SER A 61 16.30 -13.81 -23.74
C SER A 61 17.78 -14.07 -24.05
N ASN A 62 18.09 -14.64 -25.21
CA ASN A 62 19.46 -14.89 -25.65
C ASN A 62 20.08 -13.70 -26.38
N LYS A 63 19.26 -12.89 -27.06
CA LYS A 63 19.66 -11.67 -27.77
C LYS A 63 19.81 -10.47 -26.86
N LEU A 64 18.94 -10.39 -25.83
CA LEU A 64 18.96 -9.37 -24.80
C LEU A 64 19.60 -9.94 -23.55
N SER A 65 20.73 -9.42 -23.16
CA SER A 65 21.27 -9.63 -21.84
C SER A 65 20.55 -8.70 -20.87
N PHE A 66 19.53 -9.21 -20.18
CA PHE A 66 18.82 -8.40 -19.16
C PHE A 66 19.78 -7.97 -18.07
N ASP A 67 20.03 -6.68 -17.97
CA ASP A 67 20.96 -6.08 -17.00
C ASP A 67 20.29 -5.15 -15.99
N GLY A 68 18.95 -5.00 -16.06
CA GLY A 68 18.15 -4.12 -15.19
C GLY A 68 18.05 -2.67 -15.72
N SER A 69 18.55 -2.40 -16.92
CA SER A 69 18.33 -1.11 -17.60
C SER A 69 17.03 -1.06 -18.37
N GLU A 70 16.37 -2.20 -18.54
CA GLU A 70 15.16 -2.34 -19.32
C GLU A 70 13.96 -1.74 -18.61
N THR A 71 13.16 -1.00 -19.37
CA THR A 71 11.90 -0.41 -18.89
C THR A 71 10.73 -1.11 -19.55
N LEU A 72 9.76 -1.51 -18.75
CA LEU A 72 8.50 -2.09 -19.19
C LEU A 72 7.42 -1.00 -19.20
N LEU A 73 6.92 -0.66 -20.38
CA LEU A 73 5.79 0.25 -20.54
C LEU A 73 4.51 -0.59 -20.59
N ILE A 74 3.58 -0.30 -19.70
CA ILE A 74 2.27 -0.95 -19.62
C ILE A 74 1.20 0.08 -19.94
N ASP A 75 0.44 -0.16 -21.00
CA ASP A 75 -0.70 0.66 -21.42
C ASP A 75 -1.92 -0.26 -21.61
N ILE A 76 -2.74 -0.38 -20.57
CA ILE A 76 -3.94 -1.21 -20.58
C ILE A 76 -5.15 -0.31 -20.54
N GLY A 77 -6.03 -0.45 -21.52
CA GLY A 77 -7.26 0.31 -21.63
C GLY A 77 -8.51 -0.58 -21.75
N LYS A 78 -9.66 0.00 -21.45
CA LYS A 78 -10.97 -0.65 -21.65
C LYS A 78 -11.43 -0.55 -23.10
N THR A 79 -11.04 0.50 -23.80
CA THR A 79 -11.24 0.79 -25.22
C THR A 79 -10.03 1.54 -25.72
N GLU A 80 -9.86 1.62 -27.03
CA GLU A 80 -8.69 2.25 -27.66
C GLU A 80 -8.33 3.66 -27.13
N ASN A 81 -9.27 4.36 -26.51
CA ASN A 81 -9.12 5.74 -26.06
C ASN A 81 -9.12 5.96 -24.54
N VAL A 82 -9.35 4.93 -23.71
CA VAL A 82 -9.41 5.08 -22.25
C VAL A 82 -8.43 4.12 -21.59
N ALA A 83 -7.22 4.62 -21.32
CA ALA A 83 -6.24 3.87 -20.55
C ALA A 83 -6.72 3.71 -19.10
N VAL A 84 -6.73 2.47 -18.61
CA VAL A 84 -6.99 2.16 -17.19
C VAL A 84 -5.70 2.24 -16.38
N ILE A 85 -4.60 1.76 -16.98
CA ILE A 85 -3.25 1.82 -16.41
C ILE A 85 -2.31 2.22 -17.54
N LYS A 86 -1.58 3.32 -17.34
CA LYS A 86 -0.49 3.74 -18.22
C LYS A 86 0.70 4.11 -17.36
N LYS A 87 1.64 3.18 -17.23
CA LYS A 87 2.82 3.35 -16.38
C LYS A 87 4.07 2.69 -16.96
N SER A 88 5.22 3.24 -16.56
CA SER A 88 6.54 2.67 -16.81
C SER A 88 7.05 1.98 -15.54
N PHE A 89 7.67 0.84 -15.72
CA PHE A 89 8.26 0.04 -14.65
C PHE A 89 9.67 -0.39 -15.05
N ARG A 90 10.51 -0.64 -14.06
CA ARG A 90 11.85 -1.17 -14.23
C ARG A 90 11.85 -2.68 -14.04
N ILE A 91 12.46 -3.42 -14.98
CA ILE A 91 12.70 -4.84 -14.79
C ILE A 91 13.92 -5.00 -13.89
N PHE A 92 13.77 -5.77 -12.80
CA PHE A 92 14.85 -5.98 -11.85
C PHE A 92 15.27 -7.44 -11.69
N LYS A 93 14.45 -8.38 -12.20
CA LYS A 93 14.76 -9.81 -12.05
C LYS A 93 14.11 -10.62 -13.17
N GLN A 94 14.85 -11.60 -13.70
CA GLN A 94 14.32 -12.69 -14.52
C GLN A 94 14.40 -13.99 -13.70
N SER A 95 13.36 -14.81 -13.75
CA SER A 95 13.30 -16.08 -13.04
C SER A 95 12.52 -17.14 -13.82
N SER A 96 12.55 -18.39 -13.33
CA SER A 96 11.73 -19.50 -13.84
C SER A 96 11.91 -19.77 -15.36
N ARG A 97 13.14 -19.63 -15.86
CA ARG A 97 13.43 -19.91 -17.26
C ARG A 97 13.36 -21.42 -17.54
N THR A 98 12.47 -21.81 -18.41
CA THR A 98 12.21 -23.21 -18.75
C THR A 98 12.04 -23.34 -20.28
N SER A 99 12.65 -24.34 -20.88
CA SER A 99 12.40 -24.68 -22.27
C SER A 99 11.07 -25.43 -22.39
N VAL A 100 10.17 -24.93 -23.22
CA VAL A 100 8.84 -25.51 -23.44
C VAL A 100 8.85 -26.43 -24.66
N SER A 101 9.60 -26.06 -25.69
CA SER A 101 9.78 -26.85 -26.91
C SER A 101 11.10 -26.48 -27.59
N SER A 102 11.45 -27.23 -28.66
CA SER A 102 12.60 -26.90 -29.49
C SER A 102 12.47 -25.48 -30.04
N GLY A 103 13.19 -24.52 -29.43
CA GLY A 103 13.23 -23.12 -29.83
C GLY A 103 12.23 -22.19 -29.13
N SER A 104 11.48 -22.66 -28.14
CA SER A 104 10.60 -21.80 -27.33
C SER A 104 10.93 -21.93 -25.84
N GLU A 105 11.14 -20.78 -25.20
CA GLU A 105 11.42 -20.68 -23.76
C GLU A 105 10.31 -19.90 -23.08
N MET A 106 10.08 -20.23 -21.82
CA MET A 106 9.18 -19.48 -20.93
C MET A 106 9.96 -18.95 -19.76
N TYR A 107 9.75 -17.69 -19.41
CA TYR A 107 10.39 -17.06 -18.24
C TYR A 107 9.52 -15.96 -17.65
N LEU A 108 9.76 -15.69 -16.38
CA LEU A 108 9.06 -14.68 -15.60
C LEU A 108 9.96 -13.45 -15.42
N LEU A 109 9.48 -12.30 -15.86
CA LEU A 109 10.12 -11.01 -15.60
C LEU A 109 9.41 -10.35 -14.42
N HIS A 110 10.19 -9.91 -13.43
CA HIS A 110 9.70 -9.13 -12.30
C HIS A 110 10.00 -7.67 -12.53
N PHE A 111 9.01 -6.83 -12.29
CA PHE A 111 9.11 -5.39 -12.47
C PHE A 111 8.64 -4.62 -11.24
N VAL A 112 9.11 -3.40 -11.10
CA VAL A 112 8.81 -2.49 -10.00
C VAL A 112 8.85 -1.05 -10.51
N SER A 113 8.20 -0.12 -9.82
CA SER A 113 8.29 1.31 -10.14
C SER A 113 9.75 1.80 -10.10
N ASP A 114 10.16 2.66 -11.03
CA ASP A 114 11.53 3.17 -11.15
C ASP A 114 12.04 3.79 -9.86
N GLU A 115 11.16 4.41 -9.09
CA GLU A 115 11.45 5.09 -7.83
C GLU A 115 11.94 4.13 -6.75
N PHE A 116 11.59 2.84 -6.84
CA PHE A 116 12.15 1.83 -5.93
C PHE A 116 13.66 1.67 -6.14
N ILE A 117 14.08 1.55 -7.39
CA ILE A 117 15.51 1.41 -7.74
C ILE A 117 16.27 2.67 -7.34
N LEU A 118 15.71 3.85 -7.66
CA LEU A 118 16.30 5.13 -7.29
C LEU A 118 16.43 5.28 -5.77
N SER A 119 15.42 4.83 -5.03
CA SER A 119 15.48 4.82 -3.55
C SER A 119 16.60 3.95 -3.00
N GLN A 120 16.90 2.81 -3.64
CA GLN A 120 18.01 1.95 -3.20
C GLN A 120 19.41 2.54 -3.51
N GLN A 121 19.49 3.40 -4.52
CA GLN A 121 20.73 4.03 -4.95
C GLN A 121 21.05 5.32 -4.21
N SER A 122 20.09 5.87 -3.49
CA SER A 122 20.21 7.16 -2.81
C SER A 122 20.06 7.06 -1.30
N SER A 123 20.66 7.98 -0.56
CA SER A 123 20.50 8.06 0.88
C SER A 123 20.30 9.51 1.32
N ILE A 124 19.56 9.71 2.40
CA ILE A 124 19.20 11.02 2.96
C ILE A 124 19.87 11.18 4.31
N SER A 125 20.73 12.18 4.41
CA SER A 125 21.31 12.65 5.67
C SER A 125 21.03 14.15 5.79
N LYS A 126 19.89 14.52 6.37
CA LYS A 126 19.41 15.90 6.42
C LYS A 126 18.64 16.19 7.70
N ALA A 127 18.88 17.37 8.26
CA ALA A 127 18.09 17.90 9.36
C ALA A 127 16.90 18.71 8.82
N TYR A 128 15.74 18.48 9.39
CA TYR A 128 14.50 19.18 9.03
C TYR A 128 13.90 19.90 10.23
N ASN A 129 13.25 21.03 9.96
CA ASN A 129 12.46 21.79 10.93
C ASN A 129 11.12 22.16 10.31
N ASN A 130 10.38 21.15 9.85
CA ASN A 130 9.16 21.30 9.07
C ASN A 130 8.07 20.32 9.54
N SER A 131 6.88 20.43 8.98
CA SER A 131 5.85 19.41 9.13
C SER A 131 6.24 18.12 8.38
N TYR A 132 5.74 16.97 8.80
CA TYR A 132 6.03 15.72 8.09
C TYR A 132 5.55 15.75 6.64
N SER A 133 4.41 16.39 6.35
CA SER A 133 3.92 16.55 4.99
C SER A 133 4.88 17.33 4.07
N GLU A 134 5.54 18.37 4.60
CA GLU A 134 6.55 19.12 3.84
C GLU A 134 7.82 18.31 3.65
N ILE A 135 8.24 17.56 4.67
CA ILE A 135 9.39 16.66 4.58
C ILE A 135 9.14 15.59 3.52
N VAL A 136 7.94 14.98 3.50
CA VAL A 136 7.54 14.00 2.50
C VAL A 136 7.59 14.60 1.09
N LYS A 137 7.04 15.80 0.89
CA LYS A 137 7.11 16.51 -0.41
C LYS A 137 8.56 16.78 -0.85
N ASP A 138 9.42 17.19 0.07
CA ASP A 138 10.85 17.40 -0.21
C ASP A 138 11.54 16.11 -0.66
N ILE A 139 11.24 14.99 0.01
CA ILE A 139 11.79 13.68 -0.34
C ILE A 139 11.30 13.25 -1.72
N LEU A 140 10.01 13.38 -2.01
CA LEU A 140 9.43 12.96 -3.28
C LEU A 140 10.01 13.77 -4.46
N LYS A 141 10.17 15.08 -4.30
CA LYS A 141 10.64 15.96 -5.38
C LYS A 141 12.15 15.94 -5.56
N ASN A 142 12.90 16.00 -4.47
CA ASN A 142 14.35 16.24 -4.54
C ASN A 142 15.20 14.95 -4.49
N TYR A 143 14.68 13.86 -3.95
CA TYR A 143 15.41 12.59 -3.84
C TYR A 143 14.83 11.49 -4.75
N LEU A 144 13.51 11.42 -4.88
CA LEU A 144 12.87 10.50 -5.82
C LEU A 144 12.60 11.16 -7.18
N LEU A 145 12.90 12.45 -7.33
CA LEU A 145 12.80 13.22 -8.57
C LEU A 145 11.43 13.10 -9.25
N LEU A 146 10.38 12.97 -8.44
CA LEU A 146 9.03 12.81 -8.95
C LEU A 146 8.51 14.13 -9.51
N PRO A 147 7.98 14.13 -10.73
CA PRO A 147 7.22 15.26 -11.24
C PRO A 147 5.89 15.41 -10.49
N ASP A 148 5.33 16.63 -10.51
CA ASP A 148 4.13 16.95 -9.73
C ASP A 148 2.89 16.12 -10.13
N ASP A 149 2.80 15.68 -11.37
CA ASP A 149 1.71 14.83 -11.87
C ASP A 149 1.74 13.40 -11.31
N LYS A 150 2.90 12.90 -10.88
CA LYS A 150 3.02 11.61 -10.20
C LYS A 150 2.76 11.68 -8.69
N ILE A 151 2.72 12.86 -8.09
CA ILE A 151 2.36 13.05 -6.68
C ILE A 151 0.86 13.29 -6.61
N PHE A 152 0.09 12.23 -6.38
CA PHE A 152 -1.37 12.32 -6.39
C PHE A 152 -1.89 13.08 -5.17
N PHE A 153 -1.47 12.70 -3.97
CA PHE A 153 -1.97 13.34 -2.76
C PHE A 153 -1.02 13.27 -1.57
N VAL A 154 -0.79 14.41 -0.94
CA VAL A 154 -0.05 14.51 0.34
C VAL A 154 -0.90 15.25 1.34
N GLU A 155 -1.46 14.51 2.31
CA GLU A 155 -2.26 15.08 3.40
C GLU A 155 -1.40 15.90 4.35
N GLN A 156 -1.92 17.06 4.76
CA GLN A 156 -1.21 17.92 5.68
C GLN A 156 -1.14 17.32 7.09
N THR A 157 0.03 17.42 7.70
CA THR A 157 0.29 16.88 9.04
C THR A 157 0.37 18.00 10.08
N LYS A 158 -0.09 17.70 11.29
CA LYS A 158 -0.11 18.64 12.40
C LYS A 158 1.28 18.85 13.01
N GLY A 159 1.66 20.10 13.13
CA GLY A 159 2.81 20.57 13.90
C GLY A 159 4.16 20.44 13.18
N ILE A 160 5.05 21.35 13.55
CA ILE A 160 6.43 21.41 13.06
C ILE A 160 7.32 20.51 13.94
N ARG A 161 8.24 19.77 13.32
CA ARG A 161 9.16 18.86 13.99
C ARG A 161 10.60 19.14 13.59
N LYS A 162 11.46 19.12 14.58
CA LYS A 162 12.91 19.10 14.36
C LYS A 162 13.35 17.64 14.37
N ILE A 163 13.78 17.14 13.22
CA ILE A 163 14.22 15.76 13.06
C ILE A 163 15.51 15.73 12.23
N ILE A 164 16.29 14.69 12.44
CA ILE A 164 17.43 14.36 11.60
C ILE A 164 17.15 13.01 10.97
N LEU A 165 17.21 12.91 9.64
CA LEU A 165 17.17 11.65 8.93
C LEU A 165 18.58 11.08 8.84
N PRO A 166 18.84 9.87 9.38
CA PRO A 166 20.19 9.38 9.62
C PRO A 166 20.69 8.51 8.45
N ASN A 167 21.06 9.10 7.32
CA ASN A 167 21.66 8.40 6.18
C ASN A 167 20.89 7.12 5.78
N GLN A 168 19.58 7.25 5.55
CA GLN A 168 18.69 6.16 5.18
C GLN A 168 18.12 6.35 3.77
N THR A 169 17.62 5.27 3.19
CA THR A 169 16.96 5.33 1.87
C THR A 169 15.71 6.21 1.89
N PRO A 170 15.34 6.87 0.78
CA PRO A 170 14.13 7.68 0.69
C PRO A 170 12.86 6.96 1.15
N PHE A 171 12.62 5.71 0.75
CA PHE A 171 11.42 4.97 1.19
C PHE A 171 11.43 4.66 2.69
N TRP A 172 12.60 4.37 3.28
CA TRP A 172 12.70 4.26 4.72
C TRP A 172 12.34 5.58 5.41
N CYS A 173 12.81 6.70 4.87
CA CYS A 173 12.50 8.03 5.42
C CYS A 173 11.00 8.37 5.32
N LEU A 174 10.33 7.96 4.24
CA LEU A 174 8.89 8.12 4.07
C LEU A 174 8.10 7.25 5.05
N ASP A 175 8.51 6.00 5.26
CA ASP A 175 7.95 5.11 6.29
C ASP A 175 8.18 5.66 7.70
N PHE A 176 9.38 6.21 7.96
CA PHE A 176 9.67 6.90 9.22
C PHE A 176 8.74 8.09 9.46
N CYS A 177 8.45 8.88 8.42
CA CYS A 177 7.52 10.00 8.50
C CYS A 177 6.08 9.51 8.71
N SER A 178 5.63 8.47 7.99
CA SER A 178 4.27 7.93 8.10
C SER A 178 3.97 7.41 9.51
N LYS A 179 4.90 6.69 10.11
CA LYS A 179 4.77 6.16 11.48
C LYS A 179 4.72 7.24 12.58
N ARG A 180 5.12 8.47 12.26
CA ARG A 180 5.21 9.59 13.24
C ARG A 180 4.30 10.76 12.92
N ALA A 181 3.75 10.78 11.74
CA ALA A 181 2.80 11.79 11.30
C ALA A 181 1.47 11.67 12.05
N VAL A 182 0.81 12.81 12.24
CA VAL A 182 -0.51 12.91 12.84
C VAL A 182 -1.27 13.99 12.09
N ASP A 183 -2.52 13.74 11.76
CA ASP A 183 -3.41 14.72 11.16
C ASP A 183 -3.92 15.77 12.19
N PHE A 184 -4.77 16.66 11.75
CA PHE A 184 -5.36 17.68 12.63
C PHE A 184 -6.34 17.10 13.66
N ASP A 185 -6.95 15.95 13.35
CA ASP A 185 -7.86 15.20 14.24
C ASP A 185 -7.10 14.26 15.19
N LEU A 186 -5.75 14.31 15.17
CA LEU A 186 -4.86 13.46 15.97
C LEU A 186 -4.86 11.98 15.55
N SER A 187 -5.28 11.65 14.35
CA SER A 187 -5.16 10.31 13.80
C SER A 187 -3.71 10.03 13.33
N PRO A 188 -3.06 8.97 13.83
CA PRO A 188 -1.68 8.64 13.49
C PRO A 188 -1.58 7.62 12.34
N THR A 189 -2.67 7.33 11.64
CA THR A 189 -2.80 6.24 10.68
C THR A 189 -2.32 6.61 9.28
N PHE A 190 -1.23 7.37 9.18
CA PHE A 190 -0.64 7.72 7.89
C PHE A 190 -0.02 6.53 7.22
N LEU A 191 -0.29 6.40 5.92
CA LEU A 191 0.32 5.43 5.02
C LEU A 191 0.96 6.15 3.84
N PHE A 192 2.04 5.57 3.34
CA PHE A 192 2.68 5.99 2.11
C PHE A 192 2.63 4.84 1.11
N PHE A 193 2.02 5.06 -0.05
CA PHE A 193 1.85 4.04 -1.07
C PHE A 193 1.69 4.66 -2.46
N GLU A 194 1.97 3.86 -3.46
CA GLU A 194 1.71 4.16 -4.86
C GLU A 194 0.45 3.42 -5.33
N ASN A 195 -0.36 4.07 -6.15
CA ASN A 195 -1.47 3.46 -6.88
C ASN A 195 -1.43 3.85 -8.37
N LYS A 196 -2.45 3.46 -9.14
CA LYS A 196 -2.53 3.81 -10.57
C LYS A 196 -2.48 5.32 -10.86
N LEU A 197 -2.91 6.16 -9.93
CA LEU A 197 -2.95 7.62 -10.08
C LEU A 197 -1.64 8.30 -9.67
N GLY A 198 -0.82 7.65 -8.85
CA GLY A 198 0.44 8.19 -8.37
C GLY A 198 0.71 7.89 -6.90
N TYR A 199 1.62 8.65 -6.31
CA TYR A 199 2.04 8.49 -4.92
C TYR A 199 1.10 9.20 -3.97
N ASN A 200 0.78 8.53 -2.87
CA ASN A 200 -0.14 8.98 -1.86
C ASN A 200 0.53 8.99 -0.48
N PHE A 201 0.26 10.01 0.30
CA PHE A 201 0.58 10.09 1.71
C PHE A 201 -0.64 10.61 2.46
N ASN A 202 -1.45 9.72 3.01
CA ASN A 202 -2.71 10.06 3.65
C ASN A 202 -3.07 9.12 4.81
N THR A 203 -4.06 9.50 5.60
CA THR A 203 -4.57 8.71 6.72
C THR A 203 -5.61 7.69 6.27
N ILE A 204 -5.68 6.54 6.97
CA ILE A 204 -6.79 5.58 6.80
C ILE A 204 -8.12 6.25 7.09
N SER A 205 -8.19 7.14 8.09
CA SER A 205 -9.39 7.91 8.44
C SER A 205 -9.92 8.72 7.27
N ARG A 206 -9.02 9.36 6.51
CA ARG A 206 -9.39 10.10 5.31
C ARG A 206 -9.87 9.19 4.19
N MET A 207 -9.18 8.06 3.96
CA MET A 207 -9.60 7.08 2.95
C MET A 207 -11.00 6.52 3.23
N ILE A 208 -11.31 6.21 4.48
CA ILE A 208 -12.65 5.74 4.89
C ILE A 208 -13.71 6.83 4.71
N SER A 209 -13.36 8.11 4.91
CA SER A 209 -14.28 9.23 4.77
C SER A 209 -14.50 9.68 3.32
N SER A 210 -13.71 9.18 2.37
CA SER A 210 -13.86 9.48 0.95
C SER A 210 -15.02 8.70 0.33
N PHE A 211 -15.56 9.21 -0.79
CA PHE A 211 -16.57 8.48 -1.55
C PHE A 211 -15.98 7.17 -2.10
N PRO A 212 -16.75 6.06 -2.05
CA PRO A 212 -16.34 4.79 -2.65
C PRO A 212 -16.07 4.97 -4.15
N THR A 213 -14.94 4.50 -4.61
CA THR A 213 -14.58 4.55 -6.04
C THR A 213 -15.36 3.51 -6.84
N HIS A 214 -15.62 2.34 -6.23
CA HIS A 214 -16.33 1.23 -6.84
C HIS A 214 -17.23 0.55 -5.83
N PHE A 215 -18.36 0.03 -6.31
CA PHE A 215 -19.24 -0.85 -5.58
C PHE A 215 -19.08 -2.26 -6.15
N ILE A 216 -18.74 -3.21 -5.29
CA ILE A 216 -18.62 -4.61 -5.64
C ILE A 216 -19.83 -5.34 -5.06
N ASN A 217 -20.68 -5.87 -5.93
CA ASN A 217 -21.85 -6.63 -5.52
C ASN A 217 -21.52 -8.13 -5.46
N TYR A 218 -21.88 -8.79 -4.35
CA TYR A 218 -21.83 -10.24 -4.29
C TYR A 218 -23.06 -10.81 -4.97
N GLN A 219 -22.85 -11.48 -6.08
CA GLN A 219 -23.88 -12.21 -6.80
C GLN A 219 -23.42 -13.65 -6.95
N PRO A 220 -24.02 -14.60 -6.19
CA PRO A 220 -23.84 -16.02 -6.47
C PRO A 220 -24.38 -16.29 -7.89
N LYS A 221 -23.67 -17.11 -8.67
CA LYS A 221 -24.10 -17.47 -10.02
C LYS A 221 -25.53 -18.05 -9.99
N ASN A 222 -26.51 -17.24 -10.30
CA ASN A 222 -27.83 -17.73 -10.66
C ASN A 222 -27.78 -18.17 -12.13
N LEU A 223 -27.88 -19.47 -12.36
CA LEU A 223 -28.07 -20.08 -13.67
C LEU A 223 -29.33 -19.47 -14.28
N GLY A 224 -29.22 -18.62 -15.28
CA GLY A 224 -30.32 -18.20 -16.12
C GLY A 224 -30.67 -16.72 -16.21
N LEU A 225 -29.93 -15.82 -15.58
CA LEU A 225 -30.07 -14.38 -15.82
C LEU A 225 -28.92 -13.90 -16.71
N GLU A 226 -29.25 -13.26 -17.84
CA GLU A 226 -28.30 -12.53 -18.66
C GLU A 226 -27.76 -11.39 -17.81
N ASN A 227 -26.56 -11.56 -17.27
CA ASN A 227 -25.86 -10.51 -16.55
C ASN A 227 -25.29 -9.52 -17.55
N ASN A 228 -25.54 -8.24 -17.34
CA ASN A 228 -24.84 -7.19 -18.07
C ASN A 228 -23.32 -7.34 -17.85
N GLU A 229 -22.53 -7.25 -18.91
CA GLU A 229 -21.06 -7.38 -18.91
C GLU A 229 -20.38 -6.53 -17.82
N ARG A 230 -20.98 -5.40 -17.47
CA ARG A 230 -20.50 -4.50 -16.42
C ARG A 230 -20.64 -5.10 -15.02
N ASP A 231 -21.68 -5.88 -14.78
CA ASP A 231 -21.93 -6.52 -13.48
C ASP A 231 -21.02 -7.73 -13.28
N GLU A 232 -20.58 -8.39 -14.34
CA GLU A 232 -19.59 -9.46 -14.26
C GLU A 232 -18.20 -8.97 -13.84
N LEU A 233 -17.79 -7.77 -14.28
CA LEU A 233 -16.50 -7.18 -13.94
C LEU A 233 -16.44 -6.62 -12.50
N LEU A 234 -17.57 -6.14 -11.98
CA LEU A 234 -17.70 -5.56 -10.65
C LEU A 234 -18.37 -6.51 -9.65
N GLY A 235 -18.76 -7.71 -10.10
CA GLY A 235 -19.35 -8.74 -9.28
C GLY A 235 -18.32 -9.62 -8.58
N ALA A 236 -18.44 -9.80 -7.27
CA ALA A 236 -17.69 -10.82 -6.55
C ALA A 236 -18.36 -12.17 -6.72
N LYS A 237 -17.65 -13.12 -7.36
CA LYS A 237 -18.14 -14.52 -7.55
C LYS A 237 -18.07 -15.32 -6.25
N TYR A 238 -17.16 -14.98 -5.37
CA TYR A 238 -16.90 -15.65 -4.11
C TYR A 238 -16.51 -14.62 -3.05
N VAL A 239 -17.08 -14.74 -1.87
CA VAL A 239 -16.75 -13.93 -0.70
C VAL A 239 -16.56 -14.86 0.48
N GLU A 240 -15.39 -14.81 1.10
CA GLU A 240 -15.06 -15.55 2.30
C GLU A 240 -14.60 -14.61 3.41
N VAL A 241 -15.17 -14.80 4.59
CA VAL A 241 -14.71 -14.11 5.81
C VAL A 241 -13.85 -15.10 6.58
N ILE A 242 -12.53 -14.98 6.44
CA ILE A 242 -11.56 -15.90 7.06
C ILE A 242 -11.64 -15.87 8.59
N THR A 243 -11.81 -14.69 9.16
CA THR A 243 -11.90 -14.51 10.63
C THR A 243 -12.81 -13.34 10.95
N GLN A 244 -13.96 -13.58 11.59
CA GLN A 244 -14.84 -12.50 12.04
C GLN A 244 -14.32 -11.85 13.31
N PHE A 245 -13.88 -12.63 14.31
CA PHE A 245 -13.24 -12.13 15.51
C PHE A 245 -12.35 -13.20 16.15
N ASP A 246 -11.31 -12.76 16.86
CA ASP A 246 -10.44 -13.63 17.65
C ASP A 246 -10.21 -12.97 19.02
N LEU A 247 -10.98 -13.44 20.01
CA LEU A 247 -10.92 -12.91 21.37
C LEU A 247 -9.53 -13.11 21.99
N ASN A 248 -8.93 -14.28 21.82
CA ASN A 248 -7.63 -14.58 22.41
C ASN A 248 -6.52 -13.70 21.83
N LYS A 249 -6.54 -13.51 20.50
CA LYS A 249 -5.59 -12.63 19.82
C LYS A 249 -5.78 -11.19 20.27
N ASN A 250 -7.01 -10.72 20.37
CA ASN A 250 -7.34 -9.35 20.81
C ASN A 250 -6.91 -9.09 22.25
N ILE A 251 -7.15 -10.04 23.17
CA ILE A 251 -6.68 -9.91 24.56
C ILE A 251 -5.15 -9.92 24.63
N LYS A 252 -4.51 -10.86 23.90
CA LYS A 252 -3.03 -10.95 23.87
C LYS A 252 -2.39 -9.72 23.24
N SER A 253 -3.00 -9.11 22.26
CA SER A 253 -2.50 -7.88 21.62
C SER A 253 -2.74 -6.62 22.47
N GLY A 254 -3.57 -6.67 23.51
CA GLY A 254 -3.88 -5.53 24.37
C GLY A 254 -4.84 -4.51 23.75
N VAL A 255 -5.65 -4.94 22.77
CA VAL A 255 -6.59 -4.05 22.07
C VAL A 255 -7.66 -3.47 23.00
N TYR A 256 -8.13 -4.24 23.99
CA TYR A 256 -9.21 -3.80 24.91
C TYR A 256 -8.77 -2.72 25.89
N ALA A 257 -7.59 -2.91 26.47
CA ALA A 257 -7.00 -1.98 27.41
C ALA A 257 -5.47 -2.15 27.43
N GLY A 258 -4.76 -1.07 27.55
CA GLY A 258 -3.31 -1.05 27.60
C GLY A 258 -2.79 0.01 28.57
N LYS A 259 -1.60 -0.22 29.11
CA LYS A 259 -0.88 0.76 29.92
C LYS A 259 0.35 1.22 29.16
N PHE A 260 0.51 2.50 28.99
CA PHE A 260 1.69 3.12 28.41
C PHE A 260 2.55 3.72 29.54
N ILE A 261 3.83 3.37 29.56
CA ILE A 261 4.81 3.93 30.48
C ILE A 261 5.92 4.60 29.65
N GLY A 262 6.03 5.91 29.76
CA GLY A 262 7.11 6.70 29.17
C GLY A 262 8.12 7.08 30.23
N ILE A 263 9.40 6.84 29.95
CA ILE A 263 10.51 7.24 30.81
C ILE A 263 11.33 8.29 30.10
N ASP A 264 11.39 9.50 30.66
CA ASP A 264 12.27 10.56 30.23
C ASP A 264 13.55 10.53 31.07
N ILE A 265 14.62 10.07 30.46
CA ILE A 265 15.92 9.96 31.13
C ILE A 265 16.48 11.34 31.47
N THR A 266 16.25 12.33 30.64
CA THR A 266 16.81 13.68 30.81
C THR A 266 16.18 14.40 32.00
N SER A 267 14.86 14.34 32.11
CA SER A 267 14.13 14.97 33.24
C SER A 267 13.89 14.02 34.42
N ARG A 268 14.30 12.76 34.31
CA ARG A 268 14.08 11.68 35.29
C ARG A 268 12.61 11.52 35.67
N LYS A 269 11.69 11.77 34.72
CA LYS A 269 10.25 11.65 34.93
C LYS A 269 9.70 10.39 34.31
N VAL A 270 8.74 9.77 35.01
CA VAL A 270 7.97 8.65 34.50
C VAL A 270 6.56 9.15 34.23
N TYR A 271 6.04 8.82 33.05
CA TYR A 271 4.69 9.15 32.63
C TYR A 271 3.91 7.86 32.44
N GLU A 272 2.74 7.78 33.07
CA GLU A 272 1.85 6.65 32.90
C GLU A 272 0.55 7.08 32.26
N ARG A 273 0.06 6.31 31.32
CA ARG A 273 -1.26 6.51 30.70
C ARG A 273 -1.95 5.17 30.48
N ASN A 274 -3.18 5.10 30.90
CA ASN A 274 -4.08 4.01 30.56
C ASN A 274 -4.83 4.35 29.27
N VAL A 275 -4.99 3.35 28.39
CA VAL A 275 -5.68 3.47 27.11
C VAL A 275 -6.80 2.44 27.08
N SER A 276 -8.00 2.88 26.81
CA SER A 276 -9.19 2.04 26.66
C SER A 276 -9.68 2.03 25.22
N PHE A 277 -10.05 0.86 24.70
CA PHE A 277 -10.65 0.73 23.38
C PHE A 277 -11.93 1.57 23.25
N ALA A 278 -12.76 1.60 24.31
CA ALA A 278 -14.02 2.34 24.29
C ALA A 278 -13.80 3.84 24.07
N GLU A 279 -12.78 4.44 24.73
CA GLU A 279 -12.43 5.86 24.55
C GLU A 279 -11.88 6.14 23.14
N MET A 280 -11.02 5.23 22.65
CA MET A 280 -10.46 5.37 21.30
C MET A 280 -11.53 5.22 20.21
N TYR A 281 -12.41 4.25 20.36
CA TYR A 281 -13.49 4.02 19.38
C TYR A 281 -14.45 5.21 19.31
N ALA A 282 -14.78 5.83 20.45
CA ALA A 282 -15.66 6.99 20.49
C ALA A 282 -15.08 8.23 19.77
N THR A 283 -13.75 8.36 19.70
CA THR A 283 -13.06 9.52 19.15
C THR A 283 -12.50 9.30 17.74
N ALA A 284 -12.29 8.05 17.32
CA ALA A 284 -11.71 7.71 16.04
C ALA A 284 -12.76 7.64 14.93
N LYS A 285 -12.35 7.94 13.69
CA LYS A 285 -13.15 7.63 12.51
C LYS A 285 -12.98 6.15 12.17
N HIS A 286 -14.08 5.45 11.97
CA HIS A 286 -14.10 4.02 11.67
C HIS A 286 -15.16 3.68 10.64
N ALA A 287 -14.97 2.60 9.89
CA ALA A 287 -15.89 2.15 8.84
C ALA A 287 -17.11 1.41 9.42
N ASN A 288 -16.96 0.79 10.58
CA ASN A 288 -18.01 0.00 11.20
C ASN A 288 -18.99 0.88 11.99
N LYS A 289 -20.29 0.61 11.85
CA LYS A 289 -21.32 1.30 12.63
C LYS A 289 -21.31 0.88 14.11
N THR A 290 -20.87 -0.34 14.40
CA THR A 290 -20.78 -0.89 15.74
C THR A 290 -19.36 -1.40 16.00
N PRO A 291 -18.86 -1.31 17.25
CA PRO A 291 -17.53 -1.82 17.57
C PRO A 291 -17.48 -3.34 17.34
N ASN A 292 -16.39 -3.81 16.69
CA ASN A 292 -16.14 -5.24 16.46
C ASN A 292 -15.73 -5.99 17.73
N ILE A 293 -15.52 -5.26 18.81
CA ILE A 293 -15.03 -5.79 20.08
C ILE A 293 -16.11 -5.62 21.12
N GLY A 294 -16.65 -6.73 21.59
CA GLY A 294 -17.66 -6.73 22.64
C GLY A 294 -17.07 -6.35 24.01
N VAL A 295 -17.81 -5.56 24.77
CA VAL A 295 -17.51 -5.34 26.18
C VAL A 295 -18.10 -6.48 26.99
N PHE A 296 -17.29 -7.17 27.78
CA PHE A 296 -17.73 -8.24 28.66
C PHE A 296 -17.06 -8.10 30.06
N LYS A 297 -17.74 -8.63 31.05
CA LYS A 297 -17.23 -8.64 32.42
C LYS A 297 -16.58 -9.97 32.75
N ASN A 298 -15.49 -9.92 33.50
CA ASN A 298 -14.87 -11.12 34.01
C ASN A 298 -15.59 -11.60 35.29
N LYS A 299 -15.13 -12.71 35.88
CA LYS A 299 -15.69 -13.27 37.15
C LYS A 299 -15.62 -12.29 38.31
N ALA A 300 -14.73 -11.30 38.29
CA ALA A 300 -14.62 -10.23 39.28
C ALA A 300 -15.48 -8.99 38.92
N ASN A 301 -16.41 -9.10 37.99
CA ASN A 301 -17.30 -8.04 37.51
C ASN A 301 -16.57 -6.80 36.93
N ILE A 302 -15.33 -6.98 36.49
CA ILE A 302 -14.50 -5.93 35.85
C ILE A 302 -14.63 -6.04 34.36
N ASP A 303 -14.91 -4.91 33.68
CA ASP A 303 -14.99 -4.85 32.22
C ASP A 303 -13.62 -5.09 31.58
N ASN A 304 -13.60 -5.82 30.46
CA ASN A 304 -12.38 -6.06 29.68
C ASN A 304 -11.69 -4.76 29.21
N THR A 305 -12.43 -3.69 29.02
CA THR A 305 -11.92 -2.36 28.64
C THR A 305 -11.28 -1.59 29.80
N GLN A 306 -11.42 -2.07 31.05
CA GLN A 306 -10.85 -1.48 32.26
C GLN A 306 -9.70 -2.30 32.84
N MET A 307 -9.32 -3.41 32.20
CA MET A 307 -8.25 -4.28 32.66
C MET A 307 -6.85 -3.74 32.24
N PHE A 308 -6.48 -2.57 32.75
CA PHE A 308 -5.20 -1.92 32.42
C PHE A 308 -3.95 -2.68 32.91
N ASN A 309 -4.11 -3.67 33.79
CA ASN A 309 -3.03 -4.56 34.22
C ASN A 309 -2.84 -5.76 33.30
N SER A 310 -3.53 -5.78 32.16
CA SER A 310 -3.33 -6.81 31.15
C SER A 310 -1.91 -6.73 30.58
N ARG A 311 -1.44 -7.85 30.11
CA ARG A 311 -0.07 -8.24 29.75
C ARG A 311 0.73 -7.30 28.85
N ARG A 312 0.19 -6.16 28.39
CA ARG A 312 0.93 -5.24 27.54
C ARG A 312 1.13 -3.88 28.21
N VAL A 313 2.34 -3.74 28.70
CA VAL A 313 2.90 -2.46 29.10
C VAL A 313 3.84 -2.02 27.98
N TRP A 314 3.55 -0.88 27.39
CA TRP A 314 4.44 -0.26 26.42
C TRP A 314 5.46 0.59 27.15
N LEU A 315 6.71 0.17 27.14
CA LEU A 315 7.81 0.93 27.71
C LEU A 315 8.51 1.71 26.58
N GLN A 316 8.56 3.02 26.73
CA GLN A 316 9.32 3.85 25.82
C GLN A 316 10.30 4.75 26.57
N LEU A 317 11.54 4.72 26.11
CA LEU A 317 12.55 5.71 26.47
C LEU A 317 12.27 6.97 25.66
N VAL A 318 11.92 8.06 26.36
CA VAL A 318 11.73 9.38 25.77
C VAL A 318 13.03 10.15 25.94
N PHE A 319 13.75 10.35 24.83
CA PHE A 319 14.84 11.31 24.83
C PHE A 319 14.25 12.68 24.56
N LEU A 320 14.30 13.54 25.53
CA LEU A 320 13.73 14.86 25.42
C LEU A 320 14.62 15.78 24.54
N VAL A 321 14.20 15.90 23.31
CA VAL A 321 14.24 17.20 22.66
C VAL A 321 12.78 17.50 22.30
N LEU A 322 12.07 18.23 23.17
CA LEU A 322 10.77 18.89 22.98
C LEU A 322 9.58 18.43 23.86
N ARG A 323 9.24 19.37 24.75
CA ARG A 323 7.93 19.71 25.39
C ARG A 323 6.69 18.84 25.13
N ALA A 324 6.13 18.41 26.23
CA ALA A 324 4.70 18.14 26.61
C ALA A 324 3.66 17.56 25.63
N ASN A 325 3.79 17.73 24.32
CA ASN A 325 2.78 17.27 23.34
C ASN A 325 3.02 15.88 22.76
N ILE A 326 4.13 15.24 23.08
CA ILE A 326 4.50 13.92 22.53
C ILE A 326 3.69 12.79 23.17
N LEU A 327 3.30 12.93 24.43
CA LEU A 327 2.53 11.91 25.16
C LEU A 327 1.14 11.64 24.55
N LYS A 328 0.50 12.66 24.00
CA LYS A 328 -0.76 12.48 23.26
C LYS A 328 -0.57 11.71 21.94
N LYS A 329 0.64 11.72 21.40
CA LYS A 329 0.98 11.21 20.06
C LYS A 329 1.23 9.71 19.99
N MET A 330 1.71 9.11 21.06
CA MET A 330 2.19 7.72 21.05
C MET A 330 1.11 6.68 21.34
N ILE A 331 -0.05 7.13 21.75
CA ILE A 331 -1.15 6.26 22.19
C ILE A 331 -2.10 5.92 21.05
N LEU A 332 -2.02 6.66 19.96
CA LEU A 332 -2.82 6.45 18.75
C LEU A 332 -2.15 5.50 17.73
N LEU A 333 -1.05 4.84 18.08
CA LEU A 333 -0.35 3.85 17.24
C LEU A 333 -0.78 2.40 17.53
N LEU A 334 -1.92 2.24 18.17
CA LEU A 334 -2.60 0.94 18.36
C LEU A 334 -3.89 0.92 17.50
#